data_a63dbecf36635945b260eeabbcb156f3
#
_entry.id   a63dbecf36635945b260eeabbcb156f3
#
_cell.length_a   1.000
_cell.length_b   1.000
_cell.length_c   1.000
_cell.angle_alpha   90.00
_cell.angle_beta   90.00
_cell.angle_gamma   90.00
#
_symmetry.space_group_name_H-M   'P 1'
#
loop_
_entity.id
_entity.type
_entity.pdbx_description
1 polymer ?
#
loop_
_entity_poly.entity_id
_entity_poly.type
_entity_poly.pdbx_seq_one_letter_code
_entity_poly.pdbx_strand_id
1 'polypeptide(L)'
;MKVSKSKFRFILVFCIVGLLFLQYSFIENKDFVSYSVDPKKEHLAFYWKNENQSNFGSIQNLKDWLSKNKKELVFATNGGMYKKDQSPQGLFIQDKAIKSPIDTTDGNGNFYLKPNGIFYLTSNKKAFILQTDKFVESENIEFATQSGPMLVIDGNIHPAFNKNSTNLNIRNGVGILPNNEIIFAMSKREINFYEFAEFFKSKGCKNALYLDGFVSRTFHPKENWKQIDGNFGVIIGITKNKN
;
A
#
# COMPACT_ATOMS: atom_id res chain seq x y z
N MET A 1 -19.66 7.99 -54.44
CA MET A 1 -20.42 7.63 -53.22
C MET A 1 -20.30 8.78 -52.22
N LYS A 2 -21.30 9.67 -52.10
CA LYS A 2 -21.25 10.84 -51.19
C LYS A 2 -21.62 10.40 -49.77
N VAL A 3 -20.67 10.39 -48.85
CA VAL A 3 -20.96 10.16 -47.46
C VAL A 3 -21.80 11.31 -46.89
N SER A 4 -22.98 11.00 -46.34
CA SER A 4 -23.91 12.00 -45.80
C SER A 4 -23.22 12.82 -44.68
N LYS A 5 -23.35 14.16 -44.74
CA LYS A 5 -22.80 15.10 -43.78
C LYS A 5 -23.19 14.78 -42.31
N SER A 6 -24.33 14.11 -42.12
CA SER A 6 -24.80 13.62 -40.82
C SER A 6 -23.94 12.46 -40.29
N LYS A 7 -23.58 11.46 -41.12
CA LYS A 7 -22.70 10.35 -40.69
C LYS A 7 -21.29 10.82 -40.36
N PHE A 8 -20.78 11.81 -41.10
CA PHE A 8 -19.45 12.38 -40.82
C PHE A 8 -19.41 13.14 -39.46
N ARG A 9 -20.46 13.90 -39.15
CA ARG A 9 -20.59 14.56 -37.83
C ARG A 9 -20.68 13.57 -36.68
N PHE A 10 -21.40 12.45 -36.82
CA PHE A 10 -21.48 11.41 -35.81
C PHE A 10 -20.12 10.73 -35.53
N ILE A 11 -19.37 10.42 -36.58
CA ILE A 11 -18.03 9.81 -36.46
C ILE A 11 -17.08 10.79 -35.80
N LEU A 12 -17.12 12.09 -36.14
CA LEU A 12 -16.25 13.10 -35.51
C LEU A 12 -16.53 13.27 -34.02
N VAL A 13 -17.80 13.27 -33.59
CA VAL A 13 -18.19 13.35 -32.18
C VAL A 13 -17.73 12.10 -31.41
N PHE A 14 -17.86 10.91 -32.00
CA PHE A 14 -17.38 9.66 -31.38
C PHE A 14 -15.85 9.64 -31.21
N CYS A 15 -15.11 10.16 -32.22
CA CYS A 15 -13.64 10.27 -32.10
C CYS A 15 -13.20 11.29 -31.05
N ILE A 16 -13.89 12.42 -30.91
CA ILE A 16 -13.58 13.44 -29.93
C ILE A 16 -13.90 12.92 -28.51
N VAL A 17 -15.02 12.24 -28.32
CA VAL A 17 -15.38 11.62 -27.04
C VAL A 17 -14.40 10.50 -26.68
N GLY A 18 -13.99 9.67 -27.64
CA GLY A 18 -12.97 8.65 -27.47
C GLY A 18 -11.60 9.22 -27.10
N LEU A 19 -11.18 10.33 -27.70
CA LEU A 19 -9.95 11.05 -27.37
C LEU A 19 -10.01 11.70 -25.98
N LEU A 20 -11.15 12.25 -25.58
CA LEU A 20 -11.35 12.78 -24.23
C LEU A 20 -11.34 11.69 -23.17
N PHE A 21 -11.91 10.51 -23.45
CA PHE A 21 -11.82 9.35 -22.56
C PHE A 21 -10.38 8.80 -22.45
N LEU A 22 -9.60 8.80 -23.51
CA LEU A 22 -8.19 8.42 -23.50
C LEU A 22 -7.34 9.44 -22.71
N GLN A 23 -7.63 10.73 -22.79
CA GLN A 23 -6.93 11.74 -21.99
C GLN A 23 -7.32 11.67 -20.49
N TYR A 24 -8.54 11.27 -20.16
CA TYR A 24 -8.96 11.10 -18.75
C TYR A 24 -8.25 9.91 -18.07
N SER A 25 -7.81 8.91 -18.83
CA SER A 25 -7.07 7.74 -18.33
C SER A 25 -5.59 8.05 -18.00
N PHE A 26 -5.06 9.18 -18.45
CA PHE A 26 -3.68 9.62 -18.27
C PHE A 26 -3.51 10.81 -17.31
N ILE A 27 -4.46 11.08 -16.42
CA ILE A 27 -4.17 11.90 -15.27
C ILE A 27 -3.34 11.04 -14.31
N GLU A 28 -2.04 10.98 -14.60
CA GLU A 28 -1.04 10.55 -13.65
C GLU A 28 -1.30 11.32 -12.36
N ASN A 29 -1.63 10.64 -11.29
CA ASN A 29 -1.98 11.30 -10.05
C ASN A 29 -0.69 11.91 -9.46
N LYS A 30 -0.38 13.14 -9.89
CA LYS A 30 0.87 13.86 -9.60
C LYS A 30 1.16 13.97 -8.09
N ASP A 31 0.14 13.82 -7.28
CA ASP A 31 0.22 13.96 -5.83
C ASP A 31 0.64 12.67 -5.10
N PHE A 32 0.70 11.54 -5.81
CA PHE A 32 1.05 10.26 -5.22
C PHE A 32 2.16 9.56 -6.00
N VAL A 33 3.00 8.83 -5.28
CA VAL A 33 3.81 7.75 -5.83
C VAL A 33 3.10 6.45 -5.49
N SER A 34 2.86 5.59 -6.47
CA SER A 34 2.15 4.33 -6.27
C SER A 34 2.77 3.19 -7.06
N TYR A 35 2.60 1.97 -6.55
CA TYR A 35 3.06 0.75 -7.18
C TYR A 35 1.95 -0.31 -7.07
N SER A 36 1.52 -0.85 -8.22
CA SER A 36 0.60 -1.99 -8.26
C SER A 36 1.36 -3.27 -8.50
N VAL A 37 1.05 -4.32 -7.75
CA VAL A 37 1.72 -5.61 -7.80
C VAL A 37 0.72 -6.76 -7.89
N ASP A 38 0.93 -7.66 -8.83
CA ASP A 38 0.29 -8.97 -8.85
C ASP A 38 1.18 -9.96 -8.06
N PRO A 39 0.77 -10.38 -6.85
CA PRO A 39 1.59 -11.24 -6.01
C PRO A 39 1.80 -12.65 -6.59
N LYS A 40 1.10 -13.01 -7.68
CA LYS A 40 1.34 -14.24 -8.43
C LYS A 40 2.50 -14.13 -9.41
N LYS A 41 2.86 -12.90 -9.82
CA LYS A 41 3.91 -12.63 -10.82
C LYS A 41 5.17 -12.04 -10.21
N GLU A 42 5.03 -11.34 -9.09
CA GLU A 42 6.10 -10.62 -8.45
C GLU A 42 6.29 -11.11 -7.00
N HIS A 43 7.52 -11.13 -6.54
CA HIS A 43 7.84 -11.59 -5.19
C HIS A 43 7.67 -10.45 -4.19
N LEU A 44 6.53 -10.43 -3.51
CA LEU A 44 6.23 -9.56 -2.37
C LEU A 44 6.63 -10.26 -1.07
N ALA A 45 7.34 -9.56 -0.19
CA ALA A 45 7.69 -10.05 1.13
C ALA A 45 7.72 -8.91 2.17
N PHE A 46 7.59 -9.28 3.44
CA PHE A 46 7.69 -8.38 4.58
C PHE A 46 8.99 -8.64 5.31
N TYR A 47 9.66 -7.58 5.71
CA TYR A 47 10.99 -7.62 6.31
C TYR A 47 11.00 -6.84 7.62
N TRP A 48 11.52 -7.45 8.68
CA TRP A 48 11.75 -6.80 9.97
C TRP A 48 13.22 -6.96 10.38
N LYS A 49 13.66 -8.20 10.52
CA LYS A 49 15.02 -8.55 10.96
C LYS A 49 15.71 -9.43 9.93
N ASN A 50 17.03 -9.33 9.89
CA ASN A 50 17.87 -10.25 9.15
C ASN A 50 18.14 -11.54 9.96
N GLU A 51 18.93 -12.44 9.40
CA GLU A 51 19.32 -13.71 10.01
C GLU A 51 20.07 -13.55 11.34
N ASN A 52 20.75 -12.44 11.55
CA ASN A 52 21.46 -12.09 12.78
C ASN A 52 20.55 -11.39 13.82
N GLN A 53 19.24 -11.41 13.63
CA GLN A 53 18.24 -10.76 14.47
C GLN A 53 18.38 -9.22 14.56
N SER A 54 19.13 -8.61 13.64
CA SER A 54 19.25 -7.16 13.54
C SER A 54 18.13 -6.57 12.70
N ASN A 55 17.50 -5.51 13.19
CA ASN A 55 16.48 -4.78 12.44
C ASN A 55 17.06 -4.17 11.17
N PHE A 56 16.34 -4.23 10.05
CA PHE A 56 16.74 -3.51 8.85
C PHE A 56 16.71 -1.99 9.08
N GLY A 57 15.66 -1.47 9.69
CA GLY A 57 15.51 -0.08 10.08
C GLY A 57 15.38 0.90 8.91
N SER A 58 16.04 0.66 7.78
CA SER A 58 15.96 1.52 6.59
C SER A 58 15.84 0.72 5.30
N ILE A 59 15.31 1.38 4.27
CA ILE A 59 15.25 0.78 2.91
C ILE A 59 16.66 0.52 2.36
N GLN A 60 17.64 1.36 2.70
CA GLN A 60 19.03 1.16 2.28
C GLN A 60 19.60 -0.16 2.83
N ASN A 61 19.43 -0.41 4.14
CA ASN A 61 19.94 -1.63 4.76
C ASN A 61 19.29 -2.88 4.17
N LEU A 62 17.97 -2.85 3.92
CA LEU A 62 17.27 -3.93 3.24
C LEU A 62 17.82 -4.15 1.82
N LYS A 63 18.00 -3.08 1.05
CA LYS A 63 18.52 -3.13 -0.32
C LYS A 63 19.92 -3.73 -0.38
N ASP A 64 20.79 -3.35 0.55
CA ASP A 64 22.15 -3.87 0.63
C ASP A 64 22.19 -5.35 1.00
N TRP A 65 21.36 -5.74 1.97
CA TRP A 65 21.18 -7.14 2.35
C TRP A 65 20.64 -7.98 1.20
N LEU A 66 19.59 -7.53 0.51
CA LEU A 66 19.05 -8.21 -0.68
C LEU A 66 20.10 -8.35 -1.77
N SER A 67 20.91 -7.31 -1.99
CA SER A 67 21.99 -7.34 -2.99
C SER A 67 23.04 -8.42 -2.68
N LYS A 68 23.43 -8.58 -1.41
CA LYS A 68 24.32 -9.66 -0.95
C LYS A 68 23.72 -11.04 -1.16
N ASN A 69 22.38 -11.14 -1.08
CA ASN A 69 21.60 -12.35 -1.32
C ASN A 69 21.15 -12.53 -2.78
N LYS A 70 21.84 -11.92 -3.73
CA LYS A 70 21.57 -12.01 -5.18
C LYS A 70 20.13 -11.62 -5.58
N LYS A 71 19.53 -10.71 -4.81
CA LYS A 71 18.20 -10.13 -5.10
C LYS A 71 18.33 -8.64 -5.38
N GLU A 72 17.44 -8.13 -6.22
CA GLU A 72 17.28 -6.72 -6.51
C GLU A 72 15.97 -6.21 -5.91
N LEU A 73 16.01 -5.08 -5.20
CA LEU A 73 14.83 -4.41 -4.71
C LEU A 73 14.20 -3.59 -5.84
N VAL A 74 12.97 -3.94 -6.21
CA VAL A 74 12.19 -3.28 -7.28
C VAL A 74 11.36 -2.14 -6.73
N PHE A 75 10.73 -2.37 -5.57
CA PHE A 75 9.91 -1.41 -4.84
C PHE A 75 10.03 -1.69 -3.34
N ALA A 76 9.95 -0.65 -2.53
CA ALA A 76 9.77 -0.79 -1.09
C ALA A 76 9.00 0.38 -0.49
N THR A 77 8.31 0.10 0.60
CA THR A 77 7.69 1.11 1.48
C THR A 77 7.78 0.63 2.93
N ASN A 78 7.75 1.55 3.91
CA ASN A 78 7.58 1.14 5.29
C ASN A 78 6.21 0.46 5.46
N GLY A 79 6.16 -0.56 6.30
CA GLY A 79 4.99 -1.36 6.59
C GLY A 79 4.12 -0.78 7.69
N GLY A 80 3.53 -1.65 8.52
CA GLY A 80 2.71 -1.26 9.66
C GLY A 80 3.48 -0.54 10.75
N MET A 81 2.72 0.02 11.70
CA MET A 81 3.26 0.77 12.82
C MET A 81 4.15 -0.07 13.73
N TYR A 82 5.03 0.58 14.46
CA TYR A 82 6.03 -0.06 15.31
C TYR A 82 6.23 0.71 16.63
N LYS A 83 6.79 0.04 17.61
CA LYS A 83 7.12 0.57 18.93
C LYS A 83 8.48 1.27 18.93
N LYS A 84 8.84 1.93 20.02
CA LYS A 84 10.12 2.65 20.18
C LYS A 84 11.36 1.78 19.95
N ASP A 85 11.25 0.49 20.23
CA ASP A 85 12.30 -0.52 20.03
C ASP A 85 12.30 -1.10 18.60
N GLN A 86 11.51 -0.51 17.70
CA GLN A 86 11.28 -0.95 16.30
C GLN A 86 10.60 -2.33 16.20
N SER A 87 10.06 -2.89 17.26
CA SER A 87 9.21 -4.06 17.17
C SER A 87 7.87 -3.70 16.53
N PRO A 88 7.27 -4.59 15.71
CA PRO A 88 5.95 -4.36 15.14
C PRO A 88 4.91 -4.08 16.23
N GLN A 89 4.04 -3.10 15.99
CA GLN A 89 2.87 -2.88 16.82
C GLN A 89 1.72 -3.72 16.30
N GLY A 90 1.20 -4.64 17.15
CA GLY A 90 0.19 -5.60 16.76
C GLY A 90 0.74 -6.74 15.91
N LEU A 91 -0.16 -7.41 15.18
CA LEU A 91 0.16 -8.62 14.43
C LEU A 91 1.25 -8.39 13.39
N PHE A 92 2.25 -9.25 13.44
CA PHE A 92 3.23 -9.38 12.39
C PHE A 92 3.55 -10.85 12.13
N ILE A 93 3.28 -11.29 10.90
CA ILE A 93 3.62 -12.64 10.41
C ILE A 93 4.64 -12.49 9.28
N GLN A 94 5.73 -13.23 9.39
CA GLN A 94 6.76 -13.30 8.37
C GLN A 94 7.11 -14.77 8.12
N ASP A 95 7.05 -15.19 6.85
CA ASP A 95 7.33 -16.55 6.43
C ASP A 95 6.53 -17.59 7.24
N LYS A 96 5.22 -17.34 7.41
CA LYS A 96 4.26 -18.13 8.22
C LYS A 96 4.49 -18.11 9.73
N ALA A 97 5.54 -17.49 10.20
CA ALA A 97 5.84 -17.41 11.64
C ALA A 97 5.29 -16.11 12.24
N ILE A 98 4.50 -16.23 13.30
CA ILE A 98 4.03 -15.09 14.10
C ILE A 98 5.23 -14.54 14.86
N LYS A 99 5.61 -13.31 14.53
CA LYS A 99 6.71 -12.57 15.17
C LYS A 99 6.23 -11.57 16.20
N SER A 100 4.98 -11.12 16.08
CA SER A 100 4.29 -10.27 17.04
C SER A 100 2.81 -10.64 17.07
N PRO A 101 2.16 -10.75 18.23
CA PRO A 101 0.75 -11.11 18.33
C PRO A 101 -0.16 -9.97 17.89
N ILE A 102 -1.42 -10.34 17.62
CA ILE A 102 -2.48 -9.37 17.31
C ILE A 102 -2.72 -8.46 18.54
N ASP A 103 -2.92 -7.16 18.26
CA ASP A 103 -3.32 -6.18 19.28
C ASP A 103 -4.77 -5.76 19.04
N THR A 104 -5.66 -6.17 19.95
CA THR A 104 -7.08 -5.84 19.95
C THR A 104 -7.47 -4.80 20.99
N THR A 105 -6.49 -4.27 21.73
CA THR A 105 -6.70 -3.32 22.81
C THR A 105 -7.16 -1.95 22.31
N ASP A 106 -7.62 -1.12 23.21
CA ASP A 106 -7.90 0.29 22.96
C ASP A 106 -6.69 1.13 23.35
N GLY A 107 -6.51 2.28 22.70
CA GLY A 107 -5.41 3.17 22.97
C GLY A 107 -5.53 4.49 22.23
N ASN A 108 -4.49 5.28 22.29
CA ASN A 108 -4.40 6.57 21.61
C ASN A 108 -3.59 6.49 20.32
N GLY A 109 -3.87 7.40 19.40
CA GLY A 109 -3.16 7.50 18.13
C GLY A 109 -3.82 6.72 16.98
N ASN A 110 -3.20 6.81 15.83
CA ASN A 110 -3.78 6.32 14.59
C ASN A 110 -3.97 4.79 14.56
N PHE A 111 -3.07 4.04 15.20
CA PHE A 111 -3.16 2.58 15.28
C PHE A 111 -4.47 2.13 15.93
N TYR A 112 -4.93 2.86 16.95
CA TYR A 112 -6.13 2.53 17.74
C TYR A 112 -7.41 3.22 17.24
N LEU A 113 -7.36 4.02 16.16
CA LEU A 113 -8.56 4.55 15.54
C LEU A 113 -9.28 3.41 14.79
N LYS A 114 -10.33 2.89 15.43
CA LYS A 114 -11.09 1.72 14.95
C LYS A 114 -12.14 2.11 13.91
N PRO A 115 -12.37 1.25 12.91
CA PRO A 115 -11.68 -0.02 12.71
C PRO A 115 -10.26 0.16 12.20
N ASN A 116 -9.31 -0.43 12.92
CA ASN A 116 -7.99 -0.71 12.39
C ASN A 116 -8.01 -2.05 11.64
N GLY A 117 -6.93 -2.44 10.98
CA GLY A 117 -6.97 -3.59 10.11
C GLY A 117 -5.67 -4.35 9.97
N ILE A 118 -5.76 -5.47 9.28
CA ILE A 118 -4.66 -6.35 8.97
C ILE A 118 -4.58 -6.51 7.46
N PHE A 119 -3.41 -6.17 6.89
CA PHE A 119 -3.05 -6.53 5.54
C PHE A 119 -2.26 -7.83 5.57
N TYR A 120 -2.69 -8.83 4.80
CA TYR A 120 -2.02 -10.11 4.76
C TYR A 120 -2.02 -10.76 3.38
N LEU A 121 -1.01 -11.61 3.16
CA LEU A 121 -0.81 -12.41 1.98
C LEU A 121 -0.81 -13.89 2.38
N THR A 122 -1.55 -14.69 1.65
CA THR A 122 -1.59 -16.15 1.84
C THR A 122 -0.56 -16.86 0.97
N SER A 123 -0.23 -18.11 1.31
CA SER A 123 0.72 -18.94 0.57
C SER A 123 0.31 -19.19 -0.89
N ASN A 124 -0.99 -19.12 -1.20
CA ASN A 124 -1.51 -19.20 -2.57
C ASN A 124 -1.56 -17.83 -3.27
N LYS A 125 -0.82 -16.84 -2.72
CA LYS A 125 -0.63 -15.50 -3.29
C LYS A 125 -1.94 -14.70 -3.45
N LYS A 126 -2.89 -14.90 -2.54
CA LYS A 126 -4.06 -14.03 -2.40
C LYS A 126 -3.82 -13.00 -1.31
N ALA A 127 -4.14 -11.74 -1.60
CA ALA A 127 -3.99 -10.63 -0.67
C ALA A 127 -5.35 -10.19 -0.11
N PHE A 128 -5.37 -9.78 1.15
CA PHE A 128 -6.57 -9.34 1.85
C PHE A 128 -6.26 -8.16 2.78
N ILE A 129 -7.26 -7.32 2.98
CA ILE A 129 -7.30 -6.32 4.04
C ILE A 129 -8.61 -6.52 4.78
N LEU A 130 -8.53 -6.86 6.06
CA LEU A 130 -9.68 -7.07 6.94
C LEU A 130 -9.60 -6.17 8.17
N GLN A 131 -10.76 -5.84 8.72
CA GLN A 131 -10.86 -5.25 10.05
C GLN A 131 -10.24 -6.23 11.06
N THR A 132 -9.54 -5.70 12.08
CA THR A 132 -8.85 -6.55 13.07
C THR A 132 -9.81 -7.50 13.80
N ASP A 133 -11.02 -7.07 14.09
CA ASP A 133 -12.06 -7.89 14.75
C ASP A 133 -12.63 -9.00 13.88
N LYS A 134 -12.45 -8.92 12.56
CA LYS A 134 -12.87 -9.94 11.58
C LYS A 134 -11.75 -10.88 11.15
N PHE A 135 -10.52 -10.62 11.63
CA PHE A 135 -9.37 -11.42 11.26
C PHE A 135 -9.38 -12.78 11.99
N VAL A 136 -9.16 -13.84 11.23
CA VAL A 136 -8.97 -15.20 11.76
C VAL A 136 -7.60 -15.68 11.34
N GLU A 137 -6.79 -16.04 12.33
CA GLU A 137 -5.47 -16.61 12.10
C GLU A 137 -5.56 -17.96 11.37
N SER A 138 -4.64 -18.21 10.46
CA SER A 138 -4.59 -19.44 9.66
C SER A 138 -3.14 -19.74 9.25
N GLU A 139 -2.77 -21.00 9.25
CA GLU A 139 -1.47 -21.50 8.77
C GLU A 139 -1.19 -21.18 7.29
N ASN A 140 -2.21 -20.81 6.54
CA ASN A 140 -2.08 -20.38 5.14
C ASN A 140 -1.56 -18.94 5.00
N ILE A 141 -1.47 -18.16 6.07
CA ILE A 141 -0.98 -16.79 6.01
C ILE A 141 0.54 -16.80 5.96
N GLU A 142 1.10 -16.29 4.88
CA GLU A 142 2.56 -16.21 4.67
C GLU A 142 3.15 -14.93 5.29
N PHE A 143 2.45 -13.81 5.07
CA PHE A 143 2.82 -12.50 5.61
C PHE A 143 1.59 -11.78 6.14
N ALA A 144 1.72 -11.07 7.24
CA ALA A 144 0.69 -10.16 7.75
C ALA A 144 1.31 -8.98 8.49
N THR A 145 0.64 -7.83 8.44
CA THR A 145 0.96 -6.68 9.28
C THR A 145 -0.33 -5.99 9.71
N GLN A 146 -0.46 -5.75 11.01
CA GLN A 146 -1.53 -4.93 11.57
C GLN A 146 -1.14 -3.47 11.53
N SER A 147 -2.10 -2.60 11.24
CA SER A 147 -1.93 -1.16 11.26
C SER A 147 -3.29 -0.45 11.35
N GLY A 148 -3.31 0.86 11.28
CA GLY A 148 -4.59 1.59 11.34
C GLY A 148 -4.43 3.11 11.22
N PRO A 149 -5.55 3.74 10.90
CA PRO A 149 -6.89 3.17 10.70
C PRO A 149 -7.06 2.52 9.32
N MET A 150 -8.16 1.77 9.11
CA MET A 150 -8.60 1.47 7.76
C MET A 150 -8.97 2.78 7.04
N LEU A 151 -8.58 2.90 5.78
CA LEU A 151 -8.88 4.09 4.95
C LEU A 151 -10.21 3.93 4.23
N VAL A 152 -10.41 2.77 3.63
CA VAL A 152 -11.65 2.39 2.95
C VAL A 152 -12.13 1.07 3.53
N ILE A 153 -13.44 0.97 3.79
CA ILE A 153 -14.10 -0.16 4.39
C ILE A 153 -15.32 -0.49 3.52
N ASP A 154 -15.31 -1.65 2.89
CA ASP A 154 -16.38 -2.12 1.99
C ASP A 154 -16.80 -1.05 0.95
N GLY A 155 -15.80 -0.34 0.38
CA GLY A 155 -16.00 0.72 -0.62
C GLY A 155 -16.35 2.10 -0.07
N ASN A 156 -16.45 2.26 1.24
CA ASN A 156 -16.75 3.54 1.89
C ASN A 156 -15.53 4.09 2.63
N ILE A 157 -15.36 5.41 2.58
CA ILE A 157 -14.36 6.09 3.38
C ILE A 157 -14.66 5.90 4.86
N HIS A 158 -13.64 5.70 5.68
CA HIS A 158 -13.77 5.56 7.12
C HIS A 158 -14.61 6.69 7.74
N PRO A 159 -15.66 6.38 8.54
CA PRO A 159 -16.64 7.38 8.98
C PRO A 159 -16.09 8.50 9.89
N ALA A 160 -14.97 8.26 10.56
CA ALA A 160 -14.33 9.28 11.40
C ALA A 160 -13.52 10.32 10.60
N PHE A 161 -13.36 10.16 9.29
CA PHE A 161 -12.54 11.09 8.51
C PHE A 161 -13.31 12.32 8.08
N ASN A 162 -12.73 13.47 8.34
CA ASN A 162 -13.29 14.78 7.95
C ASN A 162 -12.51 15.35 6.77
N LYS A 163 -13.23 15.73 5.70
CA LYS A 163 -12.65 16.35 4.51
C LYS A 163 -11.88 17.64 4.82
N ASN A 164 -12.32 18.40 5.81
CA ASN A 164 -11.72 19.67 6.21
C ASN A 164 -10.70 19.50 7.36
N SER A 165 -10.24 18.29 7.64
CA SER A 165 -9.25 18.06 8.70
C SER A 165 -7.94 18.77 8.39
N THR A 166 -7.41 19.48 9.38
CA THR A 166 -6.09 20.14 9.35
C THR A 166 -4.95 19.23 9.80
N ASN A 167 -5.24 17.97 10.14
CA ASN A 167 -4.21 16.96 10.44
C ASN A 167 -3.56 16.47 9.14
N LEU A 168 -2.60 17.25 8.65
CA LEU A 168 -1.90 17.02 7.40
C LEU A 168 -0.56 16.33 7.66
N ASN A 169 -0.27 15.28 6.91
CA ASN A 169 0.99 14.53 6.96
C ASN A 169 1.27 13.88 5.59
N ILE A 170 2.53 13.54 5.34
CA ILE A 170 2.85 12.56 4.31
C ILE A 170 2.28 11.22 4.78
N ARG A 171 1.58 10.51 3.91
CA ARG A 171 0.88 9.28 4.26
C ARG A 171 1.22 8.16 3.30
N ASN A 172 1.37 6.94 3.83
CA ASN A 172 1.48 5.73 3.02
C ASN A 172 0.41 4.70 3.42
N GLY A 173 0.07 3.83 2.50
CA GLY A 173 -0.99 2.85 2.70
C GLY A 173 -1.00 1.79 1.61
N VAL A 174 -1.90 0.84 1.79
CA VAL A 174 -2.11 -0.30 0.90
C VAL A 174 -3.60 -0.50 0.64
N GLY A 175 -3.95 -0.86 -0.59
CA GLY A 175 -5.32 -1.20 -1.00
C GLY A 175 -5.35 -2.44 -1.87
N ILE A 176 -6.53 -3.05 -2.01
CA ILE A 176 -6.78 -4.15 -2.93
C ILE A 176 -7.64 -3.64 -4.08
N LEU A 177 -7.10 -3.71 -5.30
CA LEU A 177 -7.75 -3.29 -6.53
C LEU A 177 -8.86 -4.29 -6.95
N PRO A 178 -9.81 -3.88 -7.80
CA PRO A 178 -10.88 -4.77 -8.28
C PRO A 178 -10.39 -6.04 -9.00
N ASN A 179 -9.22 -5.99 -9.63
CA ASN A 179 -8.57 -7.14 -10.27
C ASN A 179 -7.77 -8.03 -9.29
N ASN A 180 -7.87 -7.78 -7.97
CA ASN A 180 -7.14 -8.42 -6.87
C ASN A 180 -5.61 -8.15 -6.86
N GLU A 181 -5.12 -7.19 -7.63
CA GLU A 181 -3.77 -6.66 -7.41
C GLU A 181 -3.73 -5.81 -6.14
N ILE A 182 -2.54 -5.71 -5.57
CA ILE A 182 -2.27 -4.85 -4.41
C ILE A 182 -1.77 -3.52 -4.94
N ILE A 183 -2.28 -2.41 -4.43
CA ILE A 183 -1.73 -1.09 -4.68
C ILE A 183 -1.14 -0.51 -3.39
N PHE A 184 0.15 -0.19 -3.42
CA PHE A 184 0.81 0.63 -2.42
C PHE A 184 0.84 2.08 -2.91
N ALA A 185 0.62 3.03 -2.00
CA ALA A 185 0.70 4.44 -2.33
C ALA A 185 1.28 5.26 -1.18
N MET A 186 2.01 6.33 -1.55
CA MET A 186 2.45 7.36 -0.63
C MET A 186 2.14 8.73 -1.22
N SER A 187 1.66 9.67 -0.40
CA SER A 187 1.45 11.04 -0.85
C SER A 187 2.79 11.77 -0.99
N LYS A 188 2.93 12.58 -2.04
CA LYS A 188 4.12 13.43 -2.29
C LYS A 188 4.06 14.76 -1.52
N ARG A 189 2.88 15.12 -1.01
CA ARG A 189 2.63 16.28 -0.17
C ARG A 189 1.86 15.87 1.07
N GLU A 190 1.81 16.73 2.06
CA GLU A 190 0.99 16.55 3.24
C GLU A 190 -0.50 16.60 2.89
N ILE A 191 -1.25 15.59 3.36
CA ILE A 191 -2.68 15.42 3.14
C ILE A 191 -3.36 14.90 4.41
N ASN A 192 -4.67 15.11 4.52
CA ASN A 192 -5.45 14.50 5.59
C ASN A 192 -5.87 13.05 5.25
N PHE A 193 -6.46 12.35 6.20
CA PHE A 193 -6.91 10.97 6.01
C PHE A 193 -8.03 10.84 4.98
N TYR A 194 -8.94 11.83 4.93
CA TYR A 194 -10.05 11.80 3.99
C TYR A 194 -9.54 11.82 2.54
N GLU A 195 -8.64 12.75 2.22
CA GLU A 195 -8.04 12.88 0.90
C GLU A 195 -7.26 11.61 0.51
N PHE A 196 -6.54 11.02 1.47
CA PHE A 196 -5.82 9.78 1.23
C PHE A 196 -6.76 8.58 0.99
N ALA A 197 -7.87 8.51 1.72
CA ALA A 197 -8.90 7.50 1.51
C ALA A 197 -9.61 7.66 0.16
N GLU A 198 -9.88 8.92 -0.28
CA GLU A 198 -10.43 9.21 -1.62
C GLU A 198 -9.53 8.67 -2.73
N PHE A 199 -8.20 8.73 -2.58
CA PHE A 199 -7.28 8.13 -3.55
C PHE A 199 -7.56 6.63 -3.74
N PHE A 200 -7.58 5.84 -2.68
CA PHE A 200 -7.84 4.40 -2.77
C PHE A 200 -9.26 4.09 -3.26
N LYS A 201 -10.25 4.84 -2.79
CA LYS A 201 -11.63 4.70 -3.26
C LYS A 201 -11.76 4.99 -4.75
N SER A 202 -11.10 6.03 -5.26
CA SER A 202 -11.10 6.37 -6.69
C SER A 202 -10.45 5.31 -7.57
N LYS A 203 -9.52 4.52 -7.01
CA LYS A 203 -8.92 3.34 -7.67
C LYS A 203 -9.81 2.10 -7.62
N GLY A 204 -10.99 2.19 -6.97
CA GLY A 204 -11.94 1.09 -6.84
C GLY A 204 -11.62 0.11 -5.71
N CYS A 205 -10.70 0.45 -4.80
CA CYS A 205 -10.41 -0.40 -3.66
C CYS A 205 -11.63 -0.54 -2.75
N LYS A 206 -12.06 -1.78 -2.47
CA LYS A 206 -13.09 -2.04 -1.46
C LYS A 206 -12.56 -1.86 -0.05
N ASN A 207 -11.31 -2.28 0.19
CA ASN A 207 -10.62 -2.09 1.46
C ASN A 207 -9.25 -1.49 1.21
N ALA A 208 -8.86 -0.55 2.09
CA ALA A 208 -7.55 0.05 2.11
C ALA A 208 -7.14 0.34 3.56
N LEU A 209 -5.85 0.22 3.84
CA LEU A 209 -5.28 0.34 5.17
C LEU A 209 -4.16 1.38 5.16
N TYR A 210 -4.18 2.28 6.14
CA TYR A 210 -3.07 3.15 6.46
C TYR A 210 -1.95 2.35 7.11
N LEU A 211 -0.71 2.56 6.67
CA LEU A 211 0.44 1.85 7.23
C LEU A 211 1.10 2.67 8.34
N ASP A 212 2.05 3.56 8.02
CA ASP A 212 2.62 4.46 9.02
C ASP A 212 3.13 5.74 8.37
N GLY A 213 2.33 6.82 8.47
CA GLY A 213 2.58 8.05 7.76
C GLY A 213 3.66 8.93 8.33
N PHE A 214 3.90 8.94 9.65
CA PHE A 214 4.87 9.85 10.26
C PHE A 214 6.31 9.63 9.76
N VAL A 215 6.61 8.40 9.35
CA VAL A 215 7.92 7.98 8.83
C VAL A 215 7.87 7.53 7.38
N SER A 216 6.83 7.91 6.64
CA SER A 216 6.60 7.44 5.25
C SER A 216 7.83 7.57 4.37
N ARG A 217 8.25 6.45 3.81
CA ARG A 217 9.30 6.36 2.79
C ARG A 217 8.90 5.36 1.72
N THR A 218 9.21 5.70 0.48
CA THR A 218 8.97 4.81 -0.66
C THR A 218 10.19 4.82 -1.59
N PHE A 219 10.58 3.65 -2.03
CA PHE A 219 11.58 3.42 -3.05
C PHE A 219 10.90 2.85 -4.30
N HIS A 220 10.87 3.64 -5.37
CA HIS A 220 10.30 3.26 -6.66
C HIS A 220 11.20 3.82 -7.79
N PRO A 221 12.33 3.16 -8.10
CA PRO A 221 13.35 3.69 -9.01
C PRO A 221 12.84 3.91 -10.44
N LYS A 222 11.85 3.15 -10.90
CA LYS A 222 11.23 3.35 -12.23
C LYS A 222 10.51 4.69 -12.35
N GLU A 223 9.92 5.18 -11.24
CA GLU A 223 9.29 6.50 -11.14
C GLU A 223 10.28 7.60 -10.70
N ASN A 224 11.57 7.30 -10.71
CA ASN A 224 12.64 8.19 -10.20
C ASN A 224 12.43 8.62 -8.73
N TRP A 225 11.68 7.84 -7.94
CA TRP A 225 11.43 8.07 -6.53
C TRP A 225 12.30 7.15 -5.67
N LYS A 226 13.30 7.69 -4.97
CA LYS A 226 14.38 6.89 -4.35
C LYS A 226 14.67 7.33 -2.91
N GLN A 227 13.66 7.25 -2.04
CA GLN A 227 13.88 7.41 -0.61
C GLN A 227 14.42 6.10 -0.04
N ILE A 228 15.62 6.12 0.48
CA ILE A 228 16.33 4.91 0.98
C ILE A 228 16.66 5.00 2.47
N ASP A 229 16.48 6.16 3.07
CA ASP A 229 16.61 6.40 4.50
C ASP A 229 15.47 5.75 5.30
N GLY A 230 15.41 6.01 6.57
CA GLY A 230 14.34 5.61 7.48
C GLY A 230 14.86 5.07 8.81
N ASN A 231 13.90 4.86 9.72
CA ASN A 231 14.11 4.21 11.01
C ASN A 231 12.85 3.41 11.35
N PHE A 232 12.57 2.36 10.56
CA PHE A 232 11.31 1.61 10.59
C PHE A 232 11.39 0.34 11.42
N GLY A 233 10.22 -0.17 11.81
CA GLY A 233 10.06 -1.56 12.21
C GLY A 233 9.98 -2.45 10.96
N VAL A 234 8.83 -2.45 10.32
CA VAL A 234 8.53 -3.32 9.16
C VAL A 234 8.76 -2.60 7.84
N ILE A 235 9.32 -3.31 6.86
CA ILE A 235 9.43 -2.87 5.47
C ILE A 235 8.69 -3.88 4.59
N ILE A 236 7.89 -3.39 3.66
CA ILE A 236 7.28 -4.20 2.60
C ILE A 236 8.11 -3.98 1.33
N GLY A 237 8.54 -5.06 0.71
CA GLY A 237 9.40 -4.99 -0.48
C GLY A 237 8.97 -5.94 -1.58
N ILE A 238 9.12 -5.49 -2.82
CA ILE A 238 9.01 -6.30 -4.02
C ILE A 238 10.41 -6.53 -4.58
N THR A 239 10.74 -7.78 -4.84
CA THR A 239 12.09 -8.18 -5.26
C THR A 239 12.06 -9.05 -6.51
N LYS A 240 13.19 -9.06 -7.22
CA LYS A 240 13.48 -10.02 -8.30
C LYS A 240 14.89 -10.60 -8.13
N ASN A 241 15.15 -11.71 -8.75
CA ASN A 241 16.51 -12.25 -8.79
C ASN A 241 17.41 -11.32 -9.58
N LYS A 242 18.65 -11.14 -9.14
CA LYS A 242 19.70 -10.53 -9.95
C LYS A 242 20.17 -11.53 -11.01
N ASN A 243 20.13 -11.11 -12.24
CA ASN A 243 20.77 -11.84 -13.34
C ASN A 243 22.28 -11.76 -13.20
#